data_7aca4f0585c29ca7ac078eaebe4cd8ae
#
_entry.id   7aca4f0585c29ca7ac078eaebe4cd8ae
#
_cell.length_a   1.000
_cell.length_b   1.000
_cell.length_c   1.000
_cell.angle_alpha   90.00
_cell.angle_beta   90.00
_cell.angle_gamma   90.00
#
_symmetry.space_group_name_H-M   'P 1'
#
loop_
_entity.id
_entity.type
_entity.pdbx_description
1 polymer ?
#
loop_
_entity_poly.entity_id
_entity_poly.type
_entity_poly.pdbx_seq_one_letter_code
_entity_poly.pdbx_strand_id
1 'polypeptide(L)'
;METLTTLYLMINRLFSTLLFLSCLFGGLSQTAKAQNNEWENPTKYEWNKEKPHADFRLYERTDDAVNDNPQKSSWQYSLNGTWKFVYAPSIAESIKDFYCTDLSDNDWDTITVPSNWEIQGFGEPIIRNIQYVFSPNPPYIDVDNPVGTYRRTFTVPQNWQGREVLLHFGSISGYARIYVNGQQVGMTKASKTPAEFNVTNYLKKGEN
;
A
#
# COMPACT_ATOMS: atom_id res chain seq x y z
N MET A 1 -45.75 -34.07 51.65
CA MET A 1 -46.09 -33.79 50.24
C MET A 1 -45.72 -32.40 49.83
N GLU A 2 -45.73 -31.39 50.72
CA GLU A 2 -45.34 -29.95 50.43
C GLU A 2 -43.87 -29.77 50.15
N THR A 3 -42.98 -30.54 50.76
CA THR A 3 -41.52 -30.36 50.57
C THR A 3 -41.01 -30.74 49.17
N LEU A 4 -41.63 -31.73 48.52
CA LEU A 4 -41.23 -32.13 47.15
C LEU A 4 -41.68 -31.12 46.11
N THR A 5 -42.84 -30.50 46.30
CA THR A 5 -43.36 -29.47 45.37
C THR A 5 -42.54 -28.19 45.42
N THR A 6 -42.09 -27.80 46.63
CA THR A 6 -41.22 -26.63 46.82
C THR A 6 -39.83 -26.85 46.19
N LEU A 7 -39.26 -28.04 46.31
CA LEU A 7 -37.98 -28.40 45.70
C LEU A 7 -38.05 -28.39 44.18
N TYR A 8 -39.15 -28.90 43.60
CA TYR A 8 -39.36 -28.91 42.14
C TYR A 8 -39.52 -27.51 41.57
N LEU A 9 -40.20 -26.60 42.27
CA LEU A 9 -40.34 -25.18 41.89
C LEU A 9 -39.01 -24.44 41.98
N MET A 10 -38.15 -24.73 42.96
CA MET A 10 -36.83 -24.14 43.08
C MET A 10 -35.90 -24.61 41.96
N ILE A 11 -35.89 -25.88 41.61
CA ILE A 11 -35.08 -26.45 40.53
C ILE A 11 -35.48 -25.83 39.18
N ASN A 12 -36.79 -25.74 38.89
CA ASN A 12 -37.26 -25.12 37.64
C ASN A 12 -36.92 -23.62 37.54
N ARG A 13 -36.95 -22.89 38.66
CA ARG A 13 -36.50 -21.48 38.67
C ARG A 13 -35.00 -21.35 38.44
N LEU A 14 -34.18 -22.23 39.04
CA LEU A 14 -32.74 -22.28 38.78
C LEU A 14 -32.42 -22.61 37.30
N PHE A 15 -33.08 -23.59 36.71
CA PHE A 15 -32.91 -23.94 35.30
C PHE A 15 -33.35 -22.81 34.36
N SER A 16 -34.45 -22.12 34.66
CA SER A 16 -34.92 -20.99 33.88
C SER A 16 -33.97 -19.81 33.96
N THR A 17 -33.39 -19.49 35.13
CA THR A 17 -32.38 -18.43 35.28
C THR A 17 -31.06 -18.79 34.64
N LEU A 18 -30.59 -20.05 34.67
CA LEU A 18 -29.41 -20.51 33.95
C LEU A 18 -29.59 -20.41 32.42
N LEU A 19 -30.78 -20.77 31.92
CA LEU A 19 -31.09 -20.66 30.48
C LEU A 19 -31.12 -19.19 30.03
N PHE A 20 -31.66 -18.29 30.82
CA PHE A 20 -31.66 -16.86 30.53
C PHE A 20 -30.23 -16.27 30.57
N LEU A 21 -29.39 -16.71 31.51
CA LEU A 21 -28.01 -16.27 31.59
C LEU A 21 -27.19 -16.77 30.39
N SER A 22 -27.41 -17.98 29.91
CA SER A 22 -26.73 -18.52 28.72
C SER A 22 -27.14 -17.79 27.43
N CYS A 23 -28.39 -17.33 27.33
CA CYS A 23 -28.86 -16.51 26.20
C CYS A 23 -28.25 -15.06 26.22
N LEU A 24 -27.96 -14.53 27.41
CA LEU A 24 -27.29 -13.23 27.53
C LEU A 24 -25.77 -13.27 27.20
N PHE A 25 -25.12 -14.40 27.44
CA PHE A 25 -23.72 -14.61 27.06
C PHE A 25 -23.51 -15.11 25.62
N GLY A 26 -24.55 -15.72 25.01
CA GLY A 26 -24.50 -16.15 23.61
C GLY A 26 -24.65 -15.04 22.58
N GLY A 27 -25.00 -13.83 23.02
CA GLY A 27 -25.21 -12.66 22.14
C GLY A 27 -24.04 -11.72 21.95
N LEU A 28 -22.92 -11.97 22.61
CA LEU A 28 -21.67 -11.26 22.35
C LEU A 28 -20.84 -12.01 21.28
N SER A 29 -21.45 -12.30 20.13
CA SER A 29 -20.70 -12.35 18.91
C SER A 29 -20.10 -10.94 18.73
N GLN A 30 -18.90 -10.73 19.26
CA GLN A 30 -18.06 -9.69 18.74
C GLN A 30 -17.95 -9.99 17.24
N THR A 31 -18.76 -9.31 16.45
CA THR A 31 -18.38 -9.07 15.07
C THR A 31 -17.02 -8.40 15.19
N ALA A 32 -15.97 -9.20 15.09
CA ALA A 32 -14.65 -8.65 14.77
C ALA A 32 -14.95 -7.75 13.58
N LYS A 33 -14.90 -6.43 13.78
CA LYS A 33 -14.88 -5.49 12.67
C LYS A 33 -13.71 -5.97 11.87
N ALA A 34 -13.99 -6.58 10.73
CA ALA A 34 -12.96 -6.89 9.76
C ALA A 34 -12.21 -5.57 9.61
N GLN A 35 -10.95 -5.55 10.00
CA GLN A 35 -10.12 -4.38 9.88
C GLN A 35 -10.01 -4.19 8.39
N ASN A 36 -10.86 -3.32 7.81
CA ASN A 36 -10.88 -3.07 6.39
C ASN A 36 -9.49 -2.61 6.02
N ASN A 37 -8.78 -3.46 5.31
CA ASN A 37 -7.48 -3.12 4.78
C ASN A 37 -7.59 -1.80 4.00
N GLU A 38 -6.55 -1.01 4.00
CA GLU A 38 -6.57 0.30 3.36
C GLU A 38 -6.93 0.21 1.86
N TRP A 39 -6.50 -0.86 1.19
CA TRP A 39 -6.82 -1.12 -0.21
C TRP A 39 -8.29 -1.51 -0.43
N GLU A 40 -9.00 -2.02 0.57
CA GLU A 40 -10.42 -2.39 0.54
C GLU A 40 -11.35 -1.23 0.94
N ASN A 41 -10.81 -0.13 1.46
CA ASN A 41 -11.62 1.01 1.87
C ASN A 41 -11.94 1.91 0.66
N PRO A 42 -13.18 1.94 0.14
CA PRO A 42 -13.53 2.70 -1.07
C PRO A 42 -13.47 4.22 -0.88
N THR A 43 -13.48 4.71 0.36
CA THR A 43 -13.41 6.15 0.65
C THR A 43 -11.99 6.68 0.77
N LYS A 44 -11.00 5.77 0.84
CA LYS A 44 -9.57 6.07 0.98
C LYS A 44 -8.85 5.69 -0.31
N TYR A 45 -8.79 6.56 -1.29
CA TYR A 45 -8.17 6.31 -2.59
C TYR A 45 -6.78 6.93 -2.73
N GLU A 46 -6.44 7.91 -1.91
CA GLU A 46 -5.13 8.55 -1.84
C GLU A 46 -4.87 9.13 -0.45
N TRP A 47 -3.61 9.29 -0.11
CA TRP A 47 -3.19 10.00 1.08
C TRP A 47 -1.87 10.71 0.80
N ASN A 48 -1.79 11.99 1.19
CA ASN A 48 -0.61 12.86 1.05
C ASN A 48 -0.07 12.93 -0.40
N LYS A 49 -0.94 12.74 -1.39
CA LYS A 49 -0.63 12.91 -2.81
C LYS A 49 -0.90 14.36 -3.21
N GLU A 50 -0.01 14.95 -4.01
CA GLU A 50 -0.20 16.27 -4.57
C GLU A 50 -1.41 16.32 -5.50
N LYS A 51 -2.00 17.51 -5.62
CA LYS A 51 -3.15 17.71 -6.52
C LYS A 51 -2.72 17.48 -7.96
N PRO A 52 -3.57 16.84 -8.78
CA PRO A 52 -3.28 16.65 -10.20
C PRO A 52 -3.04 17.98 -10.91
N HIS A 53 -2.02 18.00 -11.75
CA HIS A 53 -1.69 19.14 -12.62
C HIS A 53 -1.17 18.63 -13.96
N ALA A 54 -1.03 19.51 -14.94
CA ALA A 54 -0.41 19.19 -16.21
C ALA A 54 1.09 18.93 -16.02
N ASP A 55 1.63 17.98 -16.77
CA ASP A 55 3.06 17.71 -16.77
C ASP A 55 3.83 18.93 -17.27
N PHE A 56 4.93 19.23 -16.60
CA PHE A 56 5.86 20.27 -16.99
C PHE A 56 7.29 19.89 -16.61
N ARG A 57 8.24 20.54 -17.28
CA ARG A 57 9.66 20.44 -16.95
C ARG A 57 10.26 21.83 -16.78
N LEU A 58 11.20 21.91 -15.87
CA LEU A 58 11.97 23.11 -15.63
C LEU A 58 13.33 23.01 -16.34
N TYR A 59 13.72 24.07 -17.02
CA TYR A 59 15.02 24.17 -17.69
C TYR A 59 15.67 25.49 -17.33
N GLU A 60 16.99 25.53 -17.28
CA GLU A 60 17.77 26.73 -17.04
C GLU A 60 17.84 27.62 -18.28
N ARG A 61 17.70 27.05 -19.47
CA ARG A 61 17.86 27.73 -20.75
C ARG A 61 16.65 27.48 -21.64
N THR A 62 16.25 28.54 -22.35
CA THR A 62 15.13 28.45 -23.30
C THR A 62 15.40 27.44 -24.42
N ASP A 63 16.63 27.38 -24.91
CA ASP A 63 17.00 26.43 -25.98
C ASP A 63 16.84 24.98 -25.54
N ASP A 64 17.17 24.65 -24.30
CA ASP A 64 17.00 23.30 -23.75
C ASP A 64 15.51 22.96 -23.56
N ALA A 65 14.69 23.94 -23.22
CA ALA A 65 13.25 23.79 -23.13
C ALA A 65 12.60 23.58 -24.50
N VAL A 66 13.01 24.34 -25.51
CA VAL A 66 12.49 24.22 -26.90
C VAL A 66 12.84 22.85 -27.49
N ASN A 67 14.03 22.33 -27.21
CA ASN A 67 14.47 21.02 -27.67
C ASN A 67 13.96 19.87 -26.82
N ASP A 68 13.25 20.15 -25.73
CA ASP A 68 12.72 19.18 -24.75
C ASP A 68 13.70 18.03 -24.42
N ASN A 69 14.90 18.40 -24.02
CA ASN A 69 15.90 17.43 -23.60
C ASN A 69 15.91 17.26 -22.06
N PRO A 70 15.22 16.25 -21.52
CA PRO A 70 15.09 16.07 -20.05
C PRO A 70 16.42 15.93 -19.32
N GLN A 71 17.45 15.41 -19.99
CA GLN A 71 18.78 15.21 -19.40
C GLN A 71 19.54 16.53 -19.21
N LYS A 72 19.06 17.62 -19.81
CA LYS A 72 19.60 18.96 -19.63
C LYS A 72 19.00 19.73 -18.46
N SER A 73 17.94 19.21 -17.85
CA SER A 73 17.36 19.81 -16.66
C SER A 73 18.15 19.41 -15.41
N SER A 74 18.67 20.37 -14.66
CA SER A 74 19.25 20.11 -13.33
C SER A 74 18.21 20.02 -12.22
N TRP A 75 16.93 20.19 -12.56
CA TRP A 75 15.80 20.11 -11.64
C TRP A 75 15.05 18.77 -11.68
N GLN A 76 15.56 17.83 -12.45
CA GLN A 76 15.02 16.49 -12.56
C GLN A 76 16.12 15.46 -12.32
N TYR A 77 15.84 14.48 -11.48
CA TYR A 77 16.71 13.33 -11.23
C TYR A 77 15.93 12.05 -11.45
N SER A 78 16.35 11.24 -12.41
CA SER A 78 15.65 10.02 -12.76
C SER A 78 15.99 8.88 -11.80
N LEU A 79 14.97 8.28 -11.23
CA LEU A 79 15.07 7.03 -10.47
C LEU A 79 14.79 5.79 -11.34
N ASN A 80 14.63 5.95 -12.65
CA ASN A 80 14.52 4.82 -13.57
C ASN A 80 15.80 3.97 -13.56
N GLY A 81 15.66 2.69 -13.86
CA GLY A 81 16.77 1.74 -13.90
C GLY A 81 16.56 0.57 -12.94
N THR A 82 17.62 -0.01 -12.40
CA THR A 82 17.56 -1.20 -11.57
C THR A 82 17.18 -0.86 -10.14
N TRP A 83 16.17 -1.56 -9.61
CA TRP A 83 15.72 -1.51 -8.23
C TRP A 83 15.88 -2.87 -7.56
N LYS A 84 16.07 -2.90 -6.27
CA LYS A 84 15.87 -4.10 -5.46
C LYS A 84 14.39 -4.45 -5.43
N PHE A 85 14.07 -5.74 -5.48
CA PHE A 85 12.69 -6.19 -5.63
C PHE A 85 12.42 -7.51 -4.93
N VAL A 86 11.25 -7.62 -4.33
CA VAL A 86 10.71 -8.89 -3.85
C VAL A 86 9.27 -9.03 -4.30
N TYR A 87 8.99 -10.13 -4.96
CA TYR A 87 7.64 -10.55 -5.31
C TYR A 87 7.10 -11.48 -4.22
N ALA A 88 5.90 -11.22 -3.76
CA ALA A 88 5.14 -12.12 -2.91
C ALA A 88 3.80 -12.45 -3.59
N PRO A 89 3.41 -13.73 -3.70
CA PRO A 89 2.17 -14.12 -4.35
C PRO A 89 0.92 -13.68 -3.58
N SER A 90 1.08 -13.39 -2.28
CA SER A 90 0.00 -12.90 -1.43
C SER A 90 0.49 -11.84 -0.42
N ILE A 91 -0.46 -11.11 0.15
CA ILE A 91 -0.18 -10.13 1.22
C ILE A 91 0.38 -10.83 2.46
N ALA A 92 -0.08 -12.04 2.75
CA ALA A 92 0.37 -12.82 3.91
C ALA A 92 1.86 -13.18 3.83
N GLU A 93 2.36 -13.40 2.62
CA GLU A 93 3.75 -13.76 2.34
C GLU A 93 4.65 -12.54 2.08
N SER A 94 4.07 -11.34 2.01
CA SER A 94 4.85 -10.13 1.80
C SER A 94 5.79 -9.83 2.96
N ILE A 95 6.93 -9.20 2.64
CA ILE A 95 7.91 -8.80 3.66
C ILE A 95 7.26 -7.84 4.63
N LYS A 96 7.33 -8.18 5.91
CA LYS A 96 6.94 -7.29 7.00
C LYS A 96 8.08 -6.32 7.29
N ASP A 97 7.73 -5.14 7.77
CA ASP A 97 8.71 -4.10 8.13
C ASP A 97 9.69 -3.74 7.00
N PHE A 98 9.28 -3.98 5.75
CA PHE A 98 10.06 -3.71 4.54
C PHE A 98 10.58 -2.26 4.46
N TYR A 99 9.94 -1.34 5.17
CA TYR A 99 10.29 0.07 5.25
C TYR A 99 11.44 0.36 6.21
N CYS A 100 11.84 -0.59 7.06
CA CYS A 100 12.95 -0.41 7.98
C CYS A 100 14.27 -0.20 7.22
N THR A 101 14.99 0.83 7.60
CA THR A 101 16.23 1.23 6.91
C THR A 101 17.42 0.31 7.22
N ASP A 102 17.33 -0.46 8.29
CA ASP A 102 18.32 -1.46 8.71
C ASP A 102 18.04 -2.88 8.19
N LEU A 103 16.89 -3.07 7.53
CA LEU A 103 16.56 -4.36 6.91
C LEU A 103 17.50 -4.61 5.73
N SER A 104 18.27 -5.71 5.79
CA SER A 104 19.14 -6.13 4.69
C SER A 104 18.32 -6.48 3.44
N ASP A 105 18.76 -5.99 2.31
CA ASP A 105 18.19 -6.30 0.99
C ASP A 105 19.21 -7.00 0.06
N ASN A 106 20.26 -7.58 0.65
CA ASN A 106 21.33 -8.23 -0.12
C ASN A 106 20.80 -9.41 -0.95
N ASP A 107 19.85 -10.16 -0.40
CA ASP A 107 19.26 -11.35 -1.03
C ASP A 107 18.01 -11.01 -1.87
N TRP A 108 17.68 -9.73 -2.01
CA TRP A 108 16.55 -9.34 -2.85
C TRP A 108 16.91 -9.46 -4.33
N ASP A 109 15.93 -9.85 -5.12
CA ASP A 109 16.02 -9.78 -6.57
C ASP A 109 16.22 -8.35 -7.08
N THR A 110 16.34 -8.21 -8.37
CA THR A 110 16.39 -6.92 -9.05
C THR A 110 15.33 -6.84 -10.12
N ILE A 111 14.81 -5.63 -10.33
CA ILE A 111 13.82 -5.36 -11.37
C ILE A 111 14.17 -4.06 -12.08
N THR A 112 13.94 -4.00 -13.38
CA THR A 112 14.08 -2.77 -14.15
C THR A 112 12.81 -1.92 -14.04
N VAL A 113 12.94 -0.64 -13.72
CA VAL A 113 11.87 0.34 -13.65
C VAL A 113 12.13 1.45 -14.69
N PRO A 114 11.14 1.85 -15.52
CA PRO A 114 9.76 1.36 -15.55
C PRO A 114 9.62 0.02 -16.27
N SER A 115 8.78 -0.85 -15.73
CA SER A 115 8.38 -2.11 -16.37
C SER A 115 7.23 -2.75 -15.59
N ASN A 116 6.63 -3.78 -16.13
CA ASN A 116 5.75 -4.68 -15.40
C ASN A 116 6.55 -5.87 -14.90
N TRP A 117 6.28 -6.33 -13.70
CA TRP A 117 7.00 -7.45 -13.09
C TRP A 117 6.79 -8.77 -13.83
N GLU A 118 5.61 -8.98 -14.44
CA GLU A 118 5.26 -10.19 -15.16
C GLU A 118 6.16 -10.43 -16.38
N ILE A 119 6.53 -9.37 -17.10
CA ILE A 119 7.45 -9.51 -18.26
C ILE A 119 8.91 -9.70 -17.84
N GLN A 120 9.21 -9.53 -16.56
CA GLN A 120 10.52 -9.79 -15.99
C GLN A 120 10.59 -11.12 -15.22
N GLY A 121 9.53 -11.94 -15.33
CA GLY A 121 9.50 -13.31 -14.80
C GLY A 121 8.93 -13.42 -13.39
N PHE A 122 8.29 -12.38 -12.85
CA PHE A 122 7.66 -12.42 -11.55
C PHE A 122 6.13 -12.55 -11.69
N GLY A 123 5.59 -13.61 -11.10
CA GLY A 123 4.16 -13.90 -11.23
C GLY A 123 3.75 -14.31 -12.65
N GLU A 124 2.46 -14.28 -12.91
CA GLU A 124 1.90 -14.64 -14.20
C GLU A 124 1.10 -13.47 -14.79
N PRO A 125 1.22 -13.22 -16.11
CA PRO A 125 0.42 -12.18 -16.76
C PRO A 125 -1.06 -12.57 -16.76
N ILE A 126 -1.88 -11.77 -16.10
CA ILE A 126 -3.33 -11.96 -16.05
C ILE A 126 -3.97 -11.11 -17.12
N ILE A 127 -4.34 -11.71 -18.25
CA ILE A 127 -5.09 -11.06 -19.31
C ILE A 127 -6.57 -11.47 -19.16
N ARG A 128 -7.39 -10.54 -18.65
CA ARG A 128 -8.81 -10.76 -18.46
C ARG A 128 -9.63 -9.66 -19.13
N ASN A 129 -10.27 -10.01 -20.20
CA ASN A 129 -11.19 -9.11 -20.91
C ASN A 129 -12.67 -9.48 -20.69
N ILE A 130 -12.97 -10.62 -20.06
CA ILE A 130 -14.34 -11.15 -19.92
C ILE A 130 -14.72 -11.44 -18.47
N GLN A 131 -13.75 -11.79 -17.62
CA GLN A 131 -14.00 -12.14 -16.21
C GLN A 131 -13.12 -11.33 -15.27
N TYR A 132 -13.71 -10.92 -14.15
CA TYR A 132 -12.91 -10.36 -13.05
C TYR A 132 -11.98 -11.42 -12.46
N VAL A 133 -10.79 -10.98 -12.06
CA VAL A 133 -9.81 -11.84 -11.38
C VAL A 133 -10.30 -12.23 -10.00
N PHE A 134 -11.01 -11.30 -9.33
CA PHE A 134 -11.52 -11.47 -7.99
C PHE A 134 -13.00 -11.87 -8.00
N SER A 135 -13.43 -12.57 -6.96
CA SER A 135 -14.85 -12.82 -6.74
C SER A 135 -15.61 -11.51 -6.62
N PRO A 136 -16.84 -11.40 -7.15
CA PRO A 136 -17.59 -10.15 -7.16
C PRO A 136 -18.17 -9.81 -5.76
N ASN A 137 -17.28 -9.46 -4.84
CA ASN A 137 -17.61 -9.03 -3.47
C ASN A 137 -16.89 -7.72 -3.12
N PRO A 138 -17.06 -6.64 -3.90
CA PRO A 138 -16.38 -5.39 -3.63
C PRO A 138 -16.81 -4.78 -2.28
N PRO A 139 -15.92 -4.15 -1.51
CA PRO A 139 -14.53 -3.83 -1.88
C PRO A 139 -13.51 -4.90 -1.48
N TYR A 140 -13.95 -6.08 -1.08
CA TYR A 140 -13.09 -7.12 -0.53
C TYR A 140 -12.39 -7.91 -1.62
N ILE A 141 -11.14 -8.29 -1.33
CA ILE A 141 -10.32 -9.16 -2.17
C ILE A 141 -10.13 -10.46 -1.41
N ASP A 142 -10.76 -11.52 -1.87
CA ASP A 142 -10.86 -12.83 -1.22
C ASP A 142 -9.94 -13.90 -1.82
N VAL A 143 -9.08 -13.50 -2.75
CA VAL A 143 -8.08 -14.36 -3.39
C VAL A 143 -6.69 -13.77 -3.21
N ASP A 144 -5.68 -14.53 -3.58
CA ASP A 144 -4.31 -14.07 -3.53
C ASP A 144 -4.14 -12.77 -4.32
N ASN A 145 -3.61 -11.77 -3.64
CA ASN A 145 -3.35 -10.46 -4.18
C ASN A 145 -1.84 -10.21 -4.10
N PRO A 146 -1.11 -10.34 -5.21
CA PRO A 146 0.33 -10.27 -5.19
C PRO A 146 0.85 -8.90 -4.79
N VAL A 147 2.01 -8.90 -4.14
CA VAL A 147 2.68 -7.70 -3.63
C VAL A 147 4.10 -7.62 -4.18
N GLY A 148 4.43 -6.50 -4.82
CA GLY A 148 5.79 -6.14 -5.18
C GLY A 148 6.37 -5.15 -4.16
N THR A 149 7.47 -5.52 -3.53
CA THR A 149 8.24 -4.62 -2.67
C THR A 149 9.46 -4.12 -3.43
N TYR A 150 9.52 -2.81 -3.63
CA TYR A 150 10.59 -2.13 -4.37
C TYR A 150 11.44 -1.31 -3.43
N ARG A 151 12.77 -1.35 -3.60
CA ARG A 151 13.69 -0.49 -2.85
C ARG A 151 14.77 0.06 -3.77
N ARG A 152 15.09 1.34 -3.57
CA ARG A 152 16.19 2.01 -4.25
C ARG A 152 16.78 3.09 -3.36
N THR A 153 18.10 3.24 -3.40
CA THR A 153 18.79 4.35 -2.78
C THR A 153 19.07 5.46 -3.80
N PHE A 154 19.11 6.69 -3.33
CA PHE A 154 19.45 7.86 -4.12
C PHE A 154 20.03 8.97 -3.25
N THR A 155 20.76 9.89 -3.89
CA THR A 155 21.26 11.12 -3.26
C THR A 155 20.66 12.32 -3.94
N VAL A 156 20.08 13.22 -3.16
CA VAL A 156 19.54 14.48 -3.70
C VAL A 156 20.69 15.39 -4.13
N PRO A 157 20.63 15.99 -5.33
CA PRO A 157 21.63 16.93 -5.80
C PRO A 157 21.79 18.12 -4.83
N GLN A 158 23.03 18.56 -4.60
CA GLN A 158 23.33 19.64 -3.64
C GLN A 158 22.69 20.98 -4.00
N ASN A 159 22.52 21.26 -5.29
CA ASN A 159 21.87 22.48 -5.79
C ASN A 159 20.34 22.52 -5.51
N TRP A 160 19.76 21.43 -4.97
CA TRP A 160 18.34 21.38 -4.57
C TRP A 160 18.13 21.80 -3.11
N GLN A 161 19.19 22.14 -2.39
CA GLN A 161 19.07 22.56 -0.99
C GLN A 161 18.13 23.77 -0.83
N GLY A 162 17.19 23.67 0.11
CA GLY A 162 16.17 24.70 0.37
C GLY A 162 15.02 24.74 -0.62
N ARG A 163 14.92 23.76 -1.52
CA ARG A 163 13.80 23.59 -2.45
C ARG A 163 12.84 22.51 -2.00
N GLU A 164 11.62 22.59 -2.48
CA GLU A 164 10.70 21.46 -2.40
C GLU A 164 11.13 20.38 -3.37
N VAL A 165 11.07 19.13 -2.90
CA VAL A 165 11.40 17.94 -3.68
C VAL A 165 10.17 17.07 -3.79
N LEU A 166 9.74 16.87 -5.02
CA LEU A 166 8.61 16.01 -5.33
C LEU A 166 9.09 14.66 -5.86
N LEU A 167 8.57 13.57 -5.34
CA LEU A 167 8.76 12.24 -5.87
C LEU A 167 7.61 11.94 -6.84
N HIS A 168 7.95 11.89 -8.14
CA HIS A 168 6.98 11.69 -9.22
C HIS A 168 6.97 10.25 -9.70
N PHE A 169 5.80 9.66 -9.74
CA PHE A 169 5.52 8.39 -10.39
C PHE A 169 4.65 8.66 -11.62
N GLY A 170 5.14 8.35 -12.81
CA GLY A 170 4.37 8.51 -14.04
C GLY A 170 3.18 7.57 -14.13
N SER A 171 3.32 6.38 -13.55
CA SER A 171 2.23 5.39 -13.49
C SER A 171 2.54 4.31 -12.46
N ILE A 172 1.55 3.94 -11.68
CA ILE A 172 1.60 2.79 -10.76
C ILE A 172 0.35 1.94 -11.02
N SER A 173 0.51 0.63 -11.19
CA SER A 173 -0.62 -0.28 -11.29
C SER A 173 -1.13 -0.68 -9.90
N GLY A 174 -2.44 -0.58 -9.70
CA GLY A 174 -3.10 -0.98 -8.46
C GLY A 174 -2.88 -0.01 -7.30
N TYR A 175 -2.69 -0.57 -6.12
CA TYR A 175 -2.46 0.14 -4.88
C TYR A 175 -0.97 0.23 -4.56
N ALA A 176 -0.51 1.39 -4.10
CA ALA A 176 0.87 1.57 -3.63
C ALA A 176 0.96 2.41 -2.37
N ARG A 177 1.84 2.00 -1.47
CA ARG A 177 2.34 2.79 -0.34
C ARG A 177 3.78 3.21 -0.62
N ILE A 178 4.07 4.47 -0.36
CA ILE A 178 5.38 5.07 -0.61
C ILE A 178 6.05 5.40 0.72
N TYR A 179 7.31 5.02 0.83
CA TYR A 179 8.14 5.26 2.01
C TYR A 179 9.44 5.93 1.61
N VAL A 180 9.94 6.83 2.45
CA VAL A 180 11.26 7.44 2.33
C VAL A 180 11.93 7.40 3.70
N ASN A 181 13.14 6.87 3.79
CA ASN A 181 13.90 6.77 5.03
C ASN A 181 13.13 6.15 6.20
N GLY A 182 12.37 5.09 5.93
CA GLY A 182 11.59 4.36 6.94
C GLY A 182 10.23 4.98 7.28
N GLN A 183 9.90 6.14 6.73
CA GLN A 183 8.65 6.86 7.02
C GLN A 183 7.70 6.77 5.84
N GLN A 184 6.42 6.49 6.12
CA GLN A 184 5.40 6.51 5.09
C GLN A 184 5.16 7.95 4.61
N VAL A 185 5.33 8.16 3.32
CA VAL A 185 5.15 9.46 2.67
C VAL A 185 3.74 9.63 2.16
N GLY A 186 3.15 8.56 1.62
CA GLY A 186 1.83 8.62 1.06
C GLY A 186 1.33 7.29 0.50
N MET A 187 0.15 7.33 -0.10
CA MET A 187 -0.42 6.20 -0.83
C MET A 187 -1.31 6.64 -1.98
N THR A 188 -1.49 5.77 -2.95
CA THR A 188 -2.41 5.95 -4.07
C THR A 188 -3.05 4.63 -4.49
N LYS A 189 -4.33 4.71 -4.92
CA LYS A 189 -5.07 3.64 -5.61
C LYS A 189 -5.48 4.05 -7.01
N ALA A 190 -5.11 5.24 -7.44
CA ALA A 190 -5.42 5.75 -8.78
C ALA A 190 -4.55 5.03 -9.82
N SER A 191 -4.90 3.75 -10.07
CA SER A 191 -4.15 2.86 -10.95
C SER A 191 -3.88 3.47 -12.31
N LYS A 192 -2.61 3.40 -12.76
CA LYS A 192 -2.13 3.87 -14.07
C LYS A 192 -2.24 5.38 -14.29
N THR A 193 -2.42 6.15 -13.22
CA THR A 193 -2.38 7.63 -13.27
C THR A 193 -1.12 8.14 -12.60
N PRO A 194 -0.63 9.33 -12.96
CA PRO A 194 0.49 9.96 -12.26
C PRO A 194 0.21 10.21 -10.79
N ALA A 195 1.24 10.09 -9.97
CA ALA A 195 1.17 10.40 -8.55
C ALA A 195 2.45 11.12 -8.10
N GLU A 196 2.29 12.20 -7.38
CA GLU A 196 3.39 12.98 -6.81
C GLU A 196 3.23 13.11 -5.31
N PHE A 197 4.37 13.09 -4.62
CA PHE A 197 4.45 13.21 -3.17
C PHE A 197 5.55 14.18 -2.79
N ASN A 198 5.23 15.18 -1.97
CA ASN A 198 6.24 16.07 -1.42
C ASN A 198 7.07 15.32 -0.37
N VAL A 199 8.31 15.05 -0.70
CA VAL A 199 9.23 14.28 0.15
C VAL A 199 10.23 15.15 0.90
N THR A 200 10.17 16.46 0.77
CA THR A 200 11.14 17.41 1.31
C THR A 200 11.50 17.15 2.77
N ASN A 201 10.50 16.94 3.62
CA ASN A 201 10.67 16.74 5.05
C ASN A 201 11.11 15.33 5.45
N TYR A 202 11.15 14.40 4.51
CA TYR A 202 11.55 13.01 4.71
C TYR A 202 13.00 12.76 4.28
N LEU A 203 13.59 13.72 3.56
CA LEU A 203 14.94 13.60 3.03
C LEU A 203 15.98 13.93 4.10
N LYS A 204 17.09 13.22 4.04
CA LYS A 204 18.29 13.47 4.85
C LYS A 204 19.47 13.86 3.96
N LYS A 205 20.52 14.41 4.55
CA LYS A 205 21.76 14.68 3.85
C LYS A 205 22.47 13.36 3.51
N GLY A 206 22.90 13.23 2.26
CA GLY A 206 23.54 12.02 1.76
C GLY A 206 22.55 11.04 1.14
N GLU A 207 22.77 9.77 1.35
CA GLU A 207 21.96 8.70 0.78
C GLU A 207 20.58 8.59 1.48
N ASN A 208 19.56 8.48 0.69
CA ASN A 208 18.16 8.32 1.08
C ASN A 208 17.63 7.00 0.58
#